data_fb4cf03fb19185e7af598a1ce80ba963
#
_entry.id   fb4cf03fb19185e7af598a1ce80ba963
#
_cell.length_a   1.000
_cell.length_b   1.000
_cell.length_c   1.000
_cell.angle_alpha   90.00
_cell.angle_beta   90.00
_cell.angle_gamma   90.00
#
_symmetry.space_group_name_H-M   'P 1'
#
loop_
_entity.id
_entity.type
_entity.pdbx_description
1 polymer ?
#
loop_
_entity_poly.entity_id
_entity_poly.type
_entity_poly.pdbx_seq_one_letter_code
_entity_poly.pdbx_strand_id
1 'polypeptide(L)'
;MNSADVPRATTAALDADGDEAGMPGALIYEYRPQITQVVEYGASADAVLSGQAPPTEGARFDFYLEGPVSGPNLQGTFRGVDYIYFRADGRAELHIHGEITTEDGKKVALEAGGVAIPEEGSPGFQLHEHVSLLTNHPELSWVNPIEVWARGVVDVSTGRVHVQAYGV
;
A
#
# COMPACT_ATOMS: atom_id res chain seq x y z
N MET A 1 -33.93 24.33 -2.40
CA MET A 1 -32.62 23.99 -1.85
C MET A 1 -32.13 22.81 -2.65
N ASN A 2 -31.18 23.05 -3.54
CA ASN A 2 -30.60 22.00 -4.41
C ASN A 2 -29.57 21.22 -3.64
N SER A 3 -29.81 19.92 -3.45
CA SER A 3 -28.83 18.95 -3.03
C SER A 3 -27.78 18.82 -4.13
N ALA A 4 -26.55 19.23 -3.89
CA ALA A 4 -25.46 19.04 -4.83
C ALA A 4 -25.17 17.54 -4.92
N ASP A 5 -25.35 17.01 -6.11
CA ASP A 5 -25.01 15.64 -6.50
C ASP A 5 -23.48 15.55 -6.55
N VAL A 6 -22.89 14.92 -5.53
CA VAL A 6 -21.47 14.58 -5.52
C VAL A 6 -21.29 13.37 -6.43
N PRO A 7 -20.49 13.46 -7.51
CA PRO A 7 -20.29 12.32 -8.38
C PRO A 7 -19.64 11.16 -7.58
N ARG A 8 -20.38 10.04 -7.49
CA ARG A 8 -19.85 8.77 -6.99
C ARG A 8 -18.70 8.34 -7.89
N ALA A 9 -17.51 8.23 -7.32
CA ALA A 9 -16.38 7.58 -7.99
C ALA A 9 -16.79 6.14 -8.32
N THR A 10 -16.85 5.82 -9.59
CA THR A 10 -17.08 4.45 -10.05
C THR A 10 -15.81 3.65 -9.75
N THR A 11 -15.91 2.75 -8.79
CA THR A 11 -14.83 1.82 -8.45
C THR A 11 -14.63 0.88 -9.64
N ALA A 12 -13.55 1.06 -10.39
CA ALA A 12 -13.13 0.09 -11.38
C ALA A 12 -12.57 -1.11 -10.63
N ALA A 13 -13.26 -2.24 -10.68
CA ALA A 13 -12.75 -3.52 -10.21
C ALA A 13 -11.43 -3.82 -10.94
N LEU A 14 -10.43 -4.32 -10.18
CA LEU A 14 -9.22 -4.89 -10.77
C LEU A 14 -9.63 -6.18 -11.49
N ASP A 15 -9.79 -6.14 -12.79
CA ASP A 15 -9.94 -7.34 -13.59
C ASP A 15 -8.67 -8.17 -13.49
N ALA A 16 -8.83 -9.50 -13.45
CA ALA A 16 -7.74 -10.47 -13.31
C ALA A 16 -6.69 -10.43 -14.46
N ASP A 17 -6.98 -9.68 -15.50
CA ASP A 17 -6.09 -9.38 -16.63
C ASP A 17 -5.58 -7.95 -16.48
N GLY A 18 -4.57 -7.75 -15.62
CA GLY A 18 -3.91 -6.49 -15.29
C GLY A 18 -3.91 -5.39 -16.36
N ASP A 19 -5.07 -4.76 -16.57
CA ASP A 19 -5.17 -3.61 -17.45
C ASP A 19 -4.46 -2.43 -16.80
N GLU A 20 -3.33 -2.04 -17.35
CA GLU A 20 -2.51 -0.88 -16.99
C GLU A 20 -3.27 0.45 -17.19
N ALA A 21 -4.55 0.40 -17.54
CA ALA A 21 -5.36 1.56 -17.88
C ALA A 21 -5.53 2.49 -16.67
N GLY A 22 -4.84 3.62 -16.71
CA GLY A 22 -5.03 4.77 -15.84
C GLY A 22 -3.92 5.07 -14.85
N MET A 23 -2.84 4.27 -14.74
CA MET A 23 -1.67 4.64 -13.96
C MET A 23 -0.65 5.36 -14.83
N PRO A 24 -0.09 6.50 -14.38
CA PRO A 24 0.96 7.19 -15.13
C PRO A 24 2.27 6.39 -15.09
N GLY A 25 2.94 6.28 -16.26
CA GLY A 25 4.26 5.71 -16.36
C GLY A 25 4.30 4.20 -16.59
N ALA A 26 5.49 3.62 -16.42
CA ALA A 26 5.75 2.21 -16.63
C ALA A 26 5.79 1.44 -15.30
N LEU A 27 5.47 0.16 -15.32
CA LEU A 27 5.62 -0.71 -14.15
C LEU A 27 7.10 -0.74 -13.73
N ILE A 28 7.35 -0.36 -12.48
CA ILE A 28 8.69 -0.38 -11.87
C ILE A 28 8.90 -1.68 -11.10
N TYR A 29 7.96 -2.02 -10.24
CA TYR A 29 7.94 -3.27 -9.48
C TYR A 29 6.53 -3.62 -9.03
N GLU A 30 6.35 -4.87 -8.69
CA GLU A 30 5.25 -5.35 -7.86
C GLU A 30 5.81 -6.04 -6.62
N TYR A 31 5.08 -6.00 -5.50
CA TYR A 31 5.47 -6.73 -4.32
C TYR A 31 4.27 -7.40 -3.66
N ARG A 32 4.54 -8.52 -3.00
CA ARG A 32 3.53 -9.39 -2.37
C ARG A 32 3.95 -9.71 -0.94
N PRO A 33 3.97 -8.70 -0.07
CA PRO A 33 4.32 -8.93 1.33
C PRO A 33 3.18 -9.64 2.06
N GLN A 34 3.56 -10.23 3.18
CA GLN A 34 2.64 -10.73 4.19
C GLN A 34 2.81 -9.91 5.46
N ILE A 35 1.73 -9.77 6.23
CA ILE A 35 1.78 -9.20 7.56
C ILE A 35 2.42 -10.24 8.48
N THR A 36 3.59 -9.92 9.02
CA THR A 36 4.36 -10.83 9.89
C THR A 36 4.14 -10.56 11.37
N GLN A 37 3.74 -9.33 11.72
CA GLN A 37 3.46 -8.90 13.08
C GLN A 37 2.50 -7.72 13.06
N VAL A 38 1.63 -7.65 14.08
CA VAL A 38 0.76 -6.49 14.33
C VAL A 38 1.03 -5.96 15.74
N VAL A 39 1.23 -4.65 15.87
CA VAL A 39 1.26 -3.98 17.17
C VAL A 39 -0.02 -3.16 17.32
N GLU A 40 -0.69 -3.34 18.44
CA GLU A 40 -1.94 -2.67 18.80
C GLU A 40 -1.71 -1.68 19.94
N TYR A 41 -2.42 -0.57 19.90
CA TYR A 41 -2.31 0.51 20.91
C TYR A 41 -3.64 0.71 21.67
N GLY A 42 -4.25 -0.40 22.08
CA GLY A 42 -5.48 -0.41 22.88
C GLY A 42 -6.76 -0.67 22.08
N ALA A 43 -6.78 -0.45 20.78
CA ALA A 43 -7.84 -0.92 19.89
C ALA A 43 -7.47 -2.28 19.29
N SER A 44 -8.47 -3.09 18.93
CA SER A 44 -8.25 -4.37 18.24
C SER A 44 -8.19 -4.15 16.74
N ALA A 45 -7.08 -4.57 16.11
CA ALA A 45 -6.92 -4.53 14.67
C ALA A 45 -7.96 -5.39 13.96
N ASP A 46 -8.19 -6.61 14.44
CA ASP A 46 -9.19 -7.53 13.88
C ASP A 46 -10.60 -6.92 13.90
N ALA A 47 -10.96 -6.26 14.99
CA ALA A 47 -12.28 -5.62 15.12
C ALA A 47 -12.44 -4.47 14.13
N VAL A 48 -11.46 -3.58 14.02
CA VAL A 48 -11.49 -2.43 13.10
C VAL A 48 -11.47 -2.88 11.64
N LEU A 49 -10.62 -3.83 11.28
CA LEU A 49 -10.55 -4.39 9.94
C LEU A 49 -11.82 -5.15 9.55
N SER A 50 -12.55 -5.70 10.53
CA SER A 50 -13.84 -6.36 10.32
C SER A 50 -15.04 -5.40 10.29
N GLY A 51 -14.79 -4.07 10.33
CA GLY A 51 -15.81 -3.03 10.17
C GLY A 51 -16.34 -2.43 11.46
N GLN A 52 -15.75 -2.73 12.63
CA GLN A 52 -16.05 -2.00 13.85
C GLN A 52 -15.56 -0.55 13.70
N ALA A 53 -16.41 0.41 14.09
CA ALA A 53 -16.02 1.82 14.08
C ALA A 53 -14.78 2.05 14.96
N PRO A 54 -13.77 2.78 14.47
CA PRO A 54 -12.65 3.20 15.29
C PRO A 54 -13.09 4.05 16.49
N PRO A 55 -12.29 4.13 17.57
CA PRO A 55 -12.49 5.10 18.63
C PRO A 55 -12.55 6.54 18.10
N THR A 56 -13.12 7.46 18.90
CA THR A 56 -13.23 8.89 18.53
C THR A 56 -11.89 9.56 18.26
N GLU A 57 -10.83 9.13 18.93
CA GLU A 57 -9.45 9.56 18.69
C GLU A 57 -8.80 8.89 17.49
N GLY A 58 -9.48 7.92 16.87
CA GLY A 58 -8.94 7.05 15.85
C GLY A 58 -8.22 5.83 16.44
N ALA A 59 -7.68 4.98 15.57
CA ALA A 59 -6.91 3.81 15.97
C ALA A 59 -5.64 3.71 15.12
N ARG A 60 -4.51 3.47 15.76
CA ARG A 60 -3.23 3.20 15.10
C ARG A 60 -2.85 1.75 15.28
N PHE A 61 -2.27 1.19 14.21
CA PHE A 61 -1.63 -0.12 14.23
C PHE A 61 -0.29 -0.04 13.51
N ASP A 62 0.69 -0.85 13.94
CA ASP A 62 1.92 -1.01 13.19
C ASP A 62 1.90 -2.42 12.58
N PHE A 63 1.76 -2.49 11.25
CA PHE A 63 1.81 -3.75 10.49
C PHE A 63 3.21 -3.95 9.95
N TYR A 64 3.89 -4.96 10.46
CA TYR A 64 5.18 -5.40 9.91
C TYR A 64 4.94 -6.27 8.68
N LEU A 65 5.63 -5.92 7.61
CA LEU A 65 5.44 -6.48 6.28
C LEU A 65 6.75 -7.04 5.74
N GLU A 66 6.71 -8.23 5.16
CA GLU A 66 7.84 -8.81 4.47
C GLU A 66 7.38 -9.65 3.28
N GLY A 67 8.07 -9.54 2.14
CA GLY A 67 7.75 -10.37 0.99
C GLY A 67 8.54 -10.05 -0.28
N PRO A 68 8.37 -10.86 -1.32
CA PRO A 68 9.10 -10.73 -2.56
C PRO A 68 8.72 -9.49 -3.34
N VAL A 69 9.71 -8.92 -3.99
CA VAL A 69 9.60 -7.85 -4.99
C VAL A 69 10.04 -8.39 -6.33
N SER A 70 9.24 -8.16 -7.35
CA SER A 70 9.57 -8.50 -8.74
C SER A 70 9.29 -7.30 -9.65
N GLY A 71 10.08 -7.15 -10.69
CA GLY A 71 9.89 -6.10 -11.68
C GLY A 71 10.94 -6.17 -12.77
N PRO A 72 10.81 -5.34 -13.84
CA PRO A 72 11.74 -5.40 -14.96
C PRO A 72 13.18 -5.02 -14.57
N ASN A 73 13.36 -4.09 -13.62
CA ASN A 73 14.68 -3.56 -13.26
C ASN A 73 14.94 -3.53 -11.74
N LEU A 74 13.98 -3.94 -10.91
CA LEU A 74 14.10 -3.96 -9.46
C LEU A 74 13.49 -5.25 -8.93
N GLN A 75 14.32 -6.10 -8.33
CA GLN A 75 13.95 -7.40 -7.77
C GLN A 75 14.63 -7.61 -6.43
N GLY A 76 13.96 -8.31 -5.53
CA GLY A 76 14.51 -8.59 -4.21
C GLY A 76 13.46 -8.92 -3.17
N THR A 77 13.67 -8.45 -1.96
CA THR A 77 12.75 -8.62 -0.83
C THR A 77 12.45 -7.27 -0.21
N PHE A 78 11.16 -6.98 -0.05
CA PHE A 78 10.68 -5.84 0.73
C PHE A 78 10.58 -6.23 2.19
N ARG A 79 10.97 -5.30 3.06
CA ARG A 79 10.79 -5.35 4.51
C ARG A 79 10.41 -3.97 5.01
N GLY A 80 9.33 -3.85 5.78
CA GLY A 80 8.91 -2.55 6.27
C GLY A 80 7.82 -2.62 7.32
N VAL A 81 7.38 -1.44 7.72
CA VAL A 81 6.27 -1.23 8.67
C VAL A 81 5.30 -0.23 8.06
N ASP A 82 4.03 -0.56 8.05
CA ASP A 82 2.96 0.40 7.83
C ASP A 82 2.42 0.87 9.19
N TYR A 83 2.64 2.14 9.49
CA TYR A 83 2.09 2.83 10.66
C TYR A 83 0.69 3.32 10.36
N ILE A 84 -0.20 2.41 10.01
CA ILE A 84 -1.56 2.72 9.54
C ILE A 84 -2.38 3.41 10.63
N TYR A 85 -3.15 4.41 10.22
CA TYR A 85 -4.04 5.15 11.09
C TYR A 85 -5.48 5.12 10.56
N PHE A 86 -6.38 4.57 11.35
CA PHE A 86 -7.81 4.60 11.08
C PHE A 86 -8.43 5.80 11.79
N ARG A 87 -8.91 6.76 11.03
CA ARG A 87 -9.61 7.94 11.53
C ARG A 87 -11.02 7.58 12.00
N ALA A 88 -11.57 8.38 12.91
CA ALA A 88 -12.93 8.21 13.41
C ALA A 88 -14.01 8.28 12.31
N ASP A 89 -13.73 8.97 11.20
CA ASP A 89 -14.60 9.06 10.03
C ASP A 89 -14.49 7.84 9.08
N GLY A 90 -13.69 6.83 9.45
CA GLY A 90 -13.50 5.59 8.70
C GLY A 90 -12.40 5.63 7.63
N ARG A 91 -11.74 6.78 7.43
CA ARG A 91 -10.60 6.86 6.50
C ARG A 91 -9.40 6.13 7.10
N ALA A 92 -8.82 5.21 6.35
CA ALA A 92 -7.55 4.59 6.69
C ALA A 92 -6.41 5.28 5.93
N GLU A 93 -5.41 5.73 6.67
CA GLU A 93 -4.23 6.42 6.15
C GLU A 93 -3.01 5.53 6.28
N LEU A 94 -2.31 5.34 5.15
CA LEU A 94 -1.10 4.54 5.05
C LEU A 94 0.13 5.41 5.32
N HIS A 95 1.09 4.85 6.06
CA HIS A 95 2.36 5.50 6.33
C HIS A 95 3.46 4.44 6.43
N ILE A 96 4.00 4.07 5.29
CA ILE A 96 4.89 2.92 5.14
C ILE A 96 6.34 3.38 5.09
N HIS A 97 7.18 2.78 5.92
CA HIS A 97 8.63 2.91 5.87
C HIS A 97 9.24 1.54 5.72
N GLY A 98 10.10 1.38 4.73
CA GLY A 98 10.72 0.10 4.48
C GLY A 98 11.95 0.17 3.59
N GLU A 99 12.40 -0.99 3.19
CA GLU A 99 13.52 -1.17 2.29
C GLU A 99 13.26 -2.32 1.31
N ILE A 100 13.78 -2.19 0.11
CA ILE A 100 13.92 -3.29 -0.84
C ILE A 100 15.39 -3.69 -0.83
N THR A 101 15.67 -4.97 -0.54
CA THR A 101 17.02 -5.53 -0.60
C THR A 101 17.11 -6.45 -1.81
N THR A 102 17.99 -6.13 -2.75
CA THR A 102 18.24 -6.96 -3.95
C THR A 102 18.95 -8.25 -3.60
N GLU A 103 18.98 -9.22 -4.53
CA GLU A 103 19.64 -10.52 -4.31
C GLU A 103 21.15 -10.37 -4.00
N ASP A 104 21.80 -9.35 -4.56
CA ASP A 104 23.22 -9.03 -4.29
C ASP A 104 23.42 -8.11 -3.07
N GLY A 105 22.36 -7.89 -2.27
CA GLY A 105 22.42 -7.19 -0.99
C GLY A 105 22.38 -5.67 -1.05
N LYS A 106 22.13 -5.08 -2.22
CA LYS A 106 21.94 -3.63 -2.36
C LYS A 106 20.58 -3.21 -1.81
N LYS A 107 20.53 -2.03 -1.20
CA LYS A 107 19.31 -1.53 -0.54
C LYS A 107 18.77 -0.29 -1.20
N VAL A 108 17.46 -0.27 -1.36
CA VAL A 108 16.66 0.91 -1.75
C VAL A 108 15.73 1.22 -0.59
N ALA A 109 15.85 2.40 -0.01
CA ALA A 109 14.88 2.88 0.98
C ALA A 109 13.54 3.19 0.29
N LEU A 110 12.45 2.89 0.97
CA LEU A 110 11.10 3.11 0.49
C LEU A 110 10.29 3.83 1.56
N GLU A 111 9.68 4.94 1.17
CA GLU A 111 8.64 5.61 1.94
C GLU A 111 7.38 5.68 1.09
N ALA A 112 6.24 5.30 1.65
CA ALA A 112 4.96 5.41 0.98
C ALA A 112 3.90 5.97 1.92
N GLY A 113 3.02 6.78 1.35
CA GLY A 113 1.84 7.30 2.03
C GLY A 113 0.63 7.22 1.11
N GLY A 114 -0.56 7.20 1.69
CA GLY A 114 -1.77 7.07 0.89
C GLY A 114 -2.99 6.71 1.70
N VAL A 115 -3.91 6.02 1.05
CA VAL A 115 -5.18 5.61 1.66
C VAL A 115 -5.49 4.15 1.38
N ALA A 116 -6.12 3.50 2.35
CA ALA A 116 -6.78 2.21 2.19
C ALA A 116 -8.29 2.43 2.19
N ILE A 117 -8.97 1.95 1.15
CA ILE A 117 -10.41 2.09 0.95
C ILE A 117 -11.05 0.71 1.10
N PRO A 118 -12.01 0.52 2.02
CA PRO A 118 -12.72 -0.75 2.12
C PRO A 118 -13.35 -1.14 0.79
N GLU A 119 -13.23 -2.39 0.42
CA GLU A 119 -13.82 -2.94 -0.79
C GLU A 119 -15.24 -3.40 -0.51
N GLU A 120 -16.20 -2.90 -1.30
CA GLU A 120 -17.61 -3.22 -1.10
C GLU A 120 -17.89 -4.70 -1.42
N GLY A 121 -18.41 -5.44 -0.45
CA GLY A 121 -18.74 -6.86 -0.61
C GLY A 121 -17.58 -7.84 -0.47
N SER A 122 -16.39 -7.37 -0.10
CA SER A 122 -15.18 -8.16 0.10
C SER A 122 -14.56 -7.83 1.47
N PRO A 123 -13.88 -8.79 2.14
CA PRO A 123 -13.12 -8.50 3.37
C PRO A 123 -11.77 -7.87 3.07
N GLY A 124 -11.69 -6.95 2.10
CA GLY A 124 -10.45 -6.40 1.61
C GLY A 124 -10.43 -4.88 1.58
N PHE A 125 -9.26 -4.36 1.21
CA PHE A 125 -9.02 -2.93 0.99
C PHE A 125 -8.31 -2.73 -0.34
N GLN A 126 -8.68 -1.64 -1.03
CA GLN A 126 -7.90 -1.10 -2.14
C GLN A 126 -6.90 -0.07 -1.60
N LEU A 127 -5.66 -0.17 -2.04
CA LEU A 127 -4.58 0.72 -1.67
C LEU A 127 -4.27 1.69 -2.81
N HIS A 128 -4.12 2.97 -2.46
CA HIS A 128 -3.66 4.03 -3.35
C HIS A 128 -2.51 4.74 -2.68
N GLU A 129 -1.32 4.65 -3.25
CA GLU A 129 -0.09 5.10 -2.62
C GLU A 129 0.71 6.03 -3.53
N HIS A 130 1.39 6.97 -2.92
CA HIS A 130 2.51 7.72 -3.47
C HIS A 130 3.78 7.21 -2.80
N VAL A 131 4.79 6.86 -3.59
CA VAL A 131 6.01 6.19 -3.13
C VAL A 131 7.23 7.01 -3.49
N SER A 132 8.14 7.16 -2.53
CA SER A 132 9.48 7.71 -2.73
C SER A 132 10.53 6.63 -2.55
N LEU A 133 11.46 6.54 -3.47
CA LEU A 133 12.57 5.60 -3.44
C LEU A 133 13.90 6.34 -3.35
N LEU A 134 14.83 5.82 -2.56
CA LEU A 134 16.16 6.40 -2.41
C LEU A 134 17.23 5.34 -2.27
N THR A 135 18.30 5.47 -3.05
CA THR A 135 19.52 4.66 -2.88
C THR A 135 20.76 5.44 -3.29
N ASN A 136 21.91 5.08 -2.69
CA ASN A 136 23.23 5.56 -3.10
C ASN A 136 24.02 4.51 -3.90
N HIS A 137 23.41 3.38 -4.25
CA HIS A 137 24.03 2.41 -5.16
C HIS A 137 23.94 2.90 -6.60
N PRO A 138 25.07 3.14 -7.30
CA PRO A 138 25.04 3.77 -8.64
C PRO A 138 24.19 3.03 -9.65
N GLU A 139 24.16 1.69 -9.60
CA GLU A 139 23.40 0.84 -10.53
C GLU A 139 21.88 0.96 -10.37
N LEU A 140 21.43 1.41 -9.19
CA LEU A 140 20.02 1.57 -8.83
C LEU A 140 19.62 3.05 -8.73
N SER A 141 20.54 3.98 -8.96
CA SER A 141 20.30 5.44 -8.78
C SER A 141 19.19 6.00 -9.68
N TRP A 142 18.78 5.26 -10.71
CA TRP A 142 17.66 5.60 -11.58
C TRP A 142 16.32 5.69 -10.84
N VAL A 143 16.18 5.05 -9.67
CA VAL A 143 14.96 5.14 -8.84
C VAL A 143 14.80 6.49 -8.16
N ASN A 144 15.91 7.23 -7.93
CA ASN A 144 15.87 8.43 -7.10
C ASN A 144 15.07 9.60 -7.70
N PRO A 145 15.14 9.88 -9.01
CA PRO A 145 14.46 11.03 -9.59
C PRO A 145 13.03 10.75 -10.07
N ILE A 146 12.56 9.52 -9.98
CA ILE A 146 11.24 9.17 -10.52
C ILE A 146 10.12 9.41 -9.51
N GLU A 147 8.96 9.85 -10.00
CA GLU A 147 7.71 9.85 -9.24
C GLU A 147 7.06 8.49 -9.37
N VAL A 148 6.72 7.88 -8.22
CA VAL A 148 6.12 6.55 -8.19
C VAL A 148 4.74 6.60 -7.57
N TRP A 149 3.78 6.04 -8.27
CA TRP A 149 2.42 5.81 -7.81
C TRP A 149 2.15 4.32 -7.73
N ALA A 150 1.50 3.88 -6.68
CA ALA A 150 1.18 2.48 -6.51
C ALA A 150 -0.29 2.27 -6.21
N ARG A 151 -0.79 1.12 -6.65
CA ARG A 151 -2.11 0.62 -6.30
C ARG A 151 -2.01 -0.83 -5.87
N GLY A 152 -2.88 -1.24 -4.98
CA GLY A 152 -2.84 -2.59 -4.49
C GLY A 152 -4.14 -3.03 -3.86
N VAL A 153 -4.13 -4.25 -3.39
CA VAL A 153 -5.22 -4.86 -2.64
C VAL A 153 -4.68 -5.57 -1.40
N VAL A 154 -5.48 -5.55 -0.35
CA VAL A 154 -5.25 -6.34 0.86
C VAL A 154 -6.41 -7.28 1.03
N ASP A 155 -6.14 -8.57 1.19
CA ASP A 155 -7.09 -9.55 1.65
C ASP A 155 -6.89 -9.75 3.16
N VAL A 156 -7.80 -9.20 3.95
CA VAL A 156 -7.73 -9.24 5.42
C VAL A 156 -7.85 -10.67 5.94
N SER A 157 -8.60 -11.53 5.25
CA SER A 157 -8.83 -12.92 5.68
C SER A 157 -7.57 -13.78 5.63
N THR A 158 -6.65 -13.46 4.71
CA THR A 158 -5.39 -14.19 4.51
C THR A 158 -4.16 -13.39 4.94
N GLY A 159 -4.30 -12.09 5.22
CA GLY A 159 -3.19 -11.17 5.47
C GLY A 159 -2.29 -10.93 4.26
N ARG A 160 -2.77 -11.23 3.05
CA ARG A 160 -2.01 -11.07 1.81
C ARG A 160 -2.18 -9.67 1.25
N VAL A 161 -1.07 -9.12 0.82
CA VAL A 161 -1.00 -7.81 0.15
C VAL A 161 -0.41 -8.01 -1.24
N HIS A 162 -0.96 -7.33 -2.23
CA HIS A 162 -0.39 -7.25 -3.58
C HIS A 162 -0.43 -5.81 -4.05
N VAL A 163 0.72 -5.25 -4.37
CA VAL A 163 0.87 -3.86 -4.81
C VAL A 163 1.69 -3.80 -6.09
N GLN A 164 1.25 -2.96 -7.04
CA GLN A 164 1.93 -2.64 -8.29
C GLN A 164 2.31 -1.16 -8.29
N ALA A 165 3.58 -0.86 -8.55
CA ALA A 165 4.15 0.47 -8.54
C ALA A 165 4.58 0.91 -9.94
N TYR A 166 4.15 2.10 -10.34
CA TYR A 166 4.36 2.69 -11.66
C TYR A 166 5.11 4.01 -11.50
N GLY A 167 6.09 4.26 -12.36
CA GLY A 167 6.93 5.45 -12.29
C GLY A 167 7.01 6.24 -13.59
N VAL A 168 7.18 7.54 -13.46
CA VAL A 168 7.41 8.51 -14.54
C VAL A 168 8.69 9.30 -14.31
#